data_36150ec2e24e125c7baad0a8ab8669a3
#
_entry.id   36150ec2e24e125c7baad0a8ab8669a3
#
_cell.length_a   1.000
_cell.length_b   1.000
_cell.length_c   1.000
_cell.angle_alpha   90.00
_cell.angle_beta   90.00
_cell.angle_gamma   90.00
#
_symmetry.space_group_name_H-M   'P 1'
#
loop_
_entity.id
_entity.type
_entity.pdbx_description
1 polymer ?
#
loop_
_entity_poly.entity_id
_entity_poly.type
_entity_poly.pdbx_seq_one_letter_code
_entity_poly.pdbx_strand_id
1 'polypeptide(L)'
;MTVLYAANYSDVAGFMGKARDFEKGRPAGTSGCRWKPTCTDSFVLMHGTTPIVTYNQDNTATFHVSPLVSHWAVASLPLLTPFMLTQGTPKRVKFVRGNDELRPQAYDGLMANLTTGKFINPLPDLKDRVDKKQQAVWLKKRRDFLTHVKTLARIGALDTYRLDINPARNPQRTLDILYHMIHGGVRDAVTMDLLLYSVLPPWGPSLRGMEIYGKVEGAVKNHSLALRMRMGVFSEGEQ
;
A
#
# COMPACT_ATOMS: atom_id res chain seq x y z
N MET A 1 15.39 -25.55 1.96
CA MET A 1 13.99 -25.08 2.00
C MET A 1 13.56 -24.82 0.56
N THR A 2 12.53 -25.53 0.04
CA THR A 2 12.12 -25.39 -1.36
C THR A 2 11.25 -24.14 -1.50
N VAL A 3 11.63 -23.25 -2.41
CA VAL A 3 10.83 -22.07 -2.76
C VAL A 3 9.67 -22.52 -3.63
N LEU A 4 8.44 -22.13 -3.26
CA LEU A 4 7.26 -22.38 -4.08
C LEU A 4 7.06 -21.20 -5.04
N TYR A 5 7.31 -21.43 -6.31
CA TYR A 5 6.82 -20.54 -7.36
C TYR A 5 5.40 -20.97 -7.77
N ALA A 6 4.43 -20.10 -7.57
CA ALA A 6 3.02 -20.35 -7.91
C ALA A 6 2.63 -19.51 -9.13
N ALA A 7 2.45 -20.16 -10.27
CA ALA A 7 2.04 -19.49 -11.50
C ALA A 7 0.55 -19.20 -11.56
N ASN A 8 -0.27 -19.98 -10.83
CA ASN A 8 -1.72 -19.93 -10.87
C ASN A 8 -2.33 -20.35 -9.52
N TYR A 9 -3.67 -20.27 -9.41
CA TYR A 9 -4.39 -20.66 -8.21
C TYR A 9 -4.18 -22.14 -7.83
N SER A 10 -4.19 -23.05 -8.81
CA SER A 10 -4.05 -24.49 -8.55
C SER A 10 -2.71 -24.86 -7.93
N ASP A 11 -1.63 -24.13 -8.28
CA ASP A 11 -0.30 -24.34 -7.69
C ASP A 11 -0.35 -24.05 -6.19
N VAL A 12 -1.01 -22.96 -5.79
CA VAL A 12 -1.16 -22.59 -4.38
C VAL A 12 -2.08 -23.56 -3.67
N ALA A 13 -3.21 -23.95 -4.27
CA ALA A 13 -4.16 -24.89 -3.70
C ALA A 13 -3.48 -26.25 -3.41
N GLY A 14 -2.74 -26.80 -4.39
CA GLY A 14 -1.98 -28.04 -4.22
C GLY A 14 -0.87 -27.94 -3.15
N PHE A 15 -0.25 -26.77 -3.02
CA PHE A 15 0.73 -26.50 -1.97
C PHE A 15 0.05 -26.42 -0.60
N MET A 16 -1.05 -25.69 -0.49
CA MET A 16 -1.79 -25.52 0.76
C MET A 16 -2.44 -26.80 1.25
N GLY A 17 -2.89 -27.69 0.35
CA GLY A 17 -3.43 -29.00 0.71
C GLY A 17 -2.45 -29.90 1.48
N LYS A 18 -1.15 -29.57 1.50
CA LYS A 18 -0.10 -30.26 2.30
C LYS A 18 0.26 -29.52 3.57
N ALA A 19 -0.49 -28.49 3.97
CA ALA A 19 -0.22 -27.73 5.18
C ALA A 19 -0.63 -28.54 6.42
N ARG A 20 0.21 -28.53 7.48
CA ARG A 20 -0.15 -29.13 8.78
C ARG A 20 -1.29 -28.41 9.48
N ASP A 21 -1.34 -27.10 9.30
CA ASP A 21 -2.35 -26.21 9.85
C ASP A 21 -2.76 -25.29 8.69
N PHE A 22 -3.94 -25.57 8.16
CA PHE A 22 -4.44 -24.85 6.98
C PHE A 22 -4.69 -23.38 7.30
N GLU A 23 -5.24 -23.06 8.47
CA GLU A 23 -5.58 -21.67 8.86
C GLU A 23 -4.32 -20.82 9.09
N LYS A 24 -3.29 -21.40 9.72
CA LYS A 24 -2.01 -20.71 9.88
C LYS A 24 -1.28 -20.52 8.56
N GLY A 25 -1.65 -21.29 7.55
CA GLY A 25 -1.04 -21.28 6.24
C GLY A 25 0.37 -21.89 6.21
N ARG A 26 1.02 -21.80 5.06
CA ARG A 26 2.30 -22.46 4.79
C ARG A 26 3.40 -21.48 4.35
N PRO A 27 4.63 -21.57 4.91
CA PRO A 27 5.75 -20.77 4.46
C PRO A 27 6.03 -20.95 2.97
N ALA A 28 6.23 -19.86 2.24
CA ALA A 28 6.42 -19.87 0.79
C ALA A 28 7.88 -20.11 0.36
N GLY A 29 8.78 -20.35 1.32
CA GLY A 29 10.19 -20.65 1.04
C GLY A 29 11.11 -19.44 0.95
N THR A 30 10.59 -18.23 1.09
CA THR A 30 11.36 -17.00 1.27
C THR A 30 11.13 -16.42 2.66
N SER A 31 12.11 -15.68 3.17
CA SER A 31 12.06 -15.12 4.52
C SER A 31 10.80 -14.24 4.72
N GLY A 32 10.00 -14.58 5.71
CA GLY A 32 8.80 -13.84 6.09
C GLY A 32 7.58 -14.00 5.18
N CYS A 33 7.69 -14.71 4.06
CA CYS A 33 6.56 -14.93 3.14
C CYS A 33 5.80 -16.22 3.46
N ARG A 34 4.46 -16.14 3.42
CA ARG A 34 3.56 -17.26 3.72
C ARG A 34 2.29 -17.15 2.89
N TRP A 35 1.85 -18.28 2.31
CA TRP A 35 0.51 -18.41 1.77
C TRP A 35 -0.49 -18.73 2.88
N LYS A 36 -1.63 -18.06 2.89
CA LYS A 36 -2.75 -18.30 3.83
C LYS A 36 -4.06 -18.41 3.06
N PRO A 37 -5.00 -19.23 3.53
CA PRO A 37 -6.36 -19.21 3.01
C PRO A 37 -7.04 -17.91 3.43
N THR A 38 -8.02 -17.49 2.63
CA THR A 38 -8.99 -16.46 3.00
C THR A 38 -10.35 -17.09 3.25
N CYS A 39 -11.33 -16.31 3.71
CA CYS A 39 -12.69 -16.77 3.91
C CYS A 39 -13.49 -16.98 2.59
N THR A 40 -12.89 -16.66 1.44
CA THR A 40 -13.57 -16.66 0.12
C THR A 40 -12.91 -17.60 -0.88
N ASP A 41 -12.52 -18.80 -0.47
CA ASP A 41 -11.86 -19.81 -1.32
C ASP A 41 -10.71 -19.24 -2.17
N SER A 42 -9.96 -18.34 -1.62
CA SER A 42 -8.78 -17.75 -2.24
C SER A 42 -7.57 -17.84 -1.30
N PHE A 43 -6.38 -17.59 -1.83
CA PHE A 43 -5.14 -17.67 -1.08
C PHE A 43 -4.41 -16.34 -1.14
N VAL A 44 -4.00 -15.82 0.01
CA VAL A 44 -3.24 -14.58 0.10
C VAL A 44 -1.77 -14.87 0.44
N LEU A 45 -0.87 -14.27 -0.35
CA LEU A 45 0.55 -14.20 -0.02
C LEU A 45 0.76 -13.06 0.95
N MET A 46 1.24 -13.41 2.15
CA MET A 46 1.57 -12.47 3.21
C MET A 46 3.09 -12.31 3.34
N HIS A 47 3.54 -11.12 3.67
CA HIS A 47 4.88 -10.90 4.24
C HIS A 47 4.73 -10.37 5.66
N GLY A 48 5.05 -11.21 6.65
CA GLY A 48 4.65 -10.95 8.04
C GLY A 48 3.12 -10.87 8.17
N THR A 49 2.62 -9.69 8.55
CA THR A 49 1.18 -9.39 8.67
C THR A 49 0.60 -8.63 7.46
N THR A 50 1.44 -8.30 6.46
CA THR A 50 1.03 -7.46 5.32
C THR A 50 0.64 -8.34 4.13
N PRO A 51 -0.58 -8.25 3.60
CA PRO A 51 -0.96 -8.92 2.36
C PRO A 51 -0.23 -8.28 1.17
N ILE A 52 0.14 -9.09 0.18
CA ILE A 52 0.83 -8.65 -1.03
C ILE A 52 -0.03 -8.91 -2.26
N VAL A 53 -0.49 -10.13 -2.42
CA VAL A 53 -1.33 -10.55 -3.54
C VAL A 53 -2.25 -11.68 -3.11
N THR A 54 -3.50 -11.64 -3.55
CA THR A 54 -4.48 -12.72 -3.37
C THR A 54 -4.69 -13.42 -4.71
N TYR A 55 -4.63 -14.74 -4.72
CA TYR A 55 -5.03 -15.57 -5.85
C TYR A 55 -6.46 -16.06 -5.64
N ASN A 56 -7.32 -15.74 -6.59
CA ASN A 56 -8.73 -16.10 -6.58
C ASN A 56 -8.97 -17.40 -7.36
N GLN A 57 -10.05 -18.09 -7.04
CA GLN A 57 -10.43 -19.37 -7.66
C GLN A 57 -10.67 -19.25 -9.18
N ASP A 58 -11.10 -18.09 -9.65
CA ASP A 58 -11.25 -17.76 -11.07
C ASP A 58 -9.92 -17.53 -11.81
N ASN A 59 -8.82 -17.86 -11.18
CA ASN A 59 -7.46 -17.68 -11.68
C ASN A 59 -7.07 -16.21 -11.94
N THR A 60 -7.62 -15.30 -11.15
CA THR A 60 -7.17 -13.90 -11.09
C THR A 60 -6.27 -13.66 -9.88
N ALA A 61 -5.43 -12.64 -9.98
CA ALA A 61 -4.63 -12.11 -8.88
C ALA A 61 -5.09 -10.71 -8.52
N THR A 62 -5.35 -10.45 -7.23
CA THR A 62 -5.65 -9.12 -6.70
C THR A 62 -4.45 -8.62 -5.89
N PHE A 63 -3.91 -7.46 -6.25
CA PHE A 63 -2.75 -6.87 -5.58
C PHE A 63 -3.15 -6.01 -4.38
N HIS A 64 -2.40 -6.15 -3.28
CA HIS A 64 -2.52 -5.35 -2.08
C HIS A 64 -1.28 -4.46 -1.96
N VAL A 65 -1.28 -3.36 -2.70
CA VAL A 65 -0.15 -2.43 -2.71
C VAL A 65 -0.34 -1.40 -1.61
N SER A 66 -0.15 -1.85 -0.37
CA SER A 66 -0.06 -0.94 0.77
C SER A 66 1.26 -0.15 0.71
N PRO A 67 1.29 1.12 1.18
CA PRO A 67 2.54 1.84 1.42
C PRO A 67 3.48 1.11 2.38
N LEU A 68 2.98 0.11 3.10
CA LEU A 68 3.74 -0.72 4.03
C LEU A 68 4.36 -1.96 3.37
N VAL A 69 4.15 -2.20 2.08
CA VAL A 69 4.81 -3.32 1.37
C VAL A 69 6.31 -3.08 1.44
N SER A 70 6.98 -3.90 2.23
CA SER A 70 8.41 -3.76 2.49
C SER A 70 9.23 -4.01 1.23
N HIS A 71 10.46 -3.47 1.20
CA HIS A 71 11.43 -3.78 0.15
C HIS A 71 11.64 -5.29 -0.03
N TRP A 72 11.64 -6.05 1.06
CA TRP A 72 11.77 -7.51 1.06
C TRP A 72 10.58 -8.20 0.39
N ALA A 73 9.34 -7.71 0.63
CA ALA A 73 8.16 -8.24 -0.03
C ALA A 73 8.21 -8.01 -1.55
N VAL A 74 8.65 -6.82 -1.97
CA VAL A 74 8.85 -6.48 -3.39
C VAL A 74 9.89 -7.39 -4.03
N ALA A 75 11.01 -7.65 -3.37
CA ALA A 75 12.09 -8.52 -3.86
C ALA A 75 11.66 -9.99 -3.92
N SER A 76 10.80 -10.45 -3.00
CA SER A 76 10.33 -11.83 -2.94
C SER A 76 9.23 -12.16 -3.94
N LEU A 77 8.45 -11.17 -4.37
CA LEU A 77 7.30 -11.38 -5.25
C LEU A 77 7.64 -12.13 -6.55
N PRO A 78 8.70 -11.78 -7.32
CA PRO A 78 9.05 -12.48 -8.56
C PRO A 78 9.60 -13.88 -8.33
N LEU A 79 10.05 -14.20 -7.13
CA LEU A 79 10.50 -15.55 -6.76
C LEU A 79 9.31 -16.48 -6.46
N LEU A 80 8.17 -15.93 -6.07
CA LEU A 80 7.01 -16.68 -5.61
C LEU A 80 5.84 -16.64 -6.57
N THR A 81 5.80 -15.65 -7.47
CA THR A 81 4.68 -15.38 -8.38
C THR A 81 5.17 -14.94 -9.75
N PRO A 82 4.33 -14.98 -10.80
CA PRO A 82 4.69 -14.48 -12.12
C PRO A 82 4.73 -12.95 -12.23
N PHE A 83 4.68 -12.22 -11.11
CA PHE A 83 4.66 -10.77 -11.10
C PHE A 83 5.90 -10.17 -10.44
N MET A 84 6.23 -8.97 -10.87
CA MET A 84 7.29 -8.14 -10.30
C MET A 84 6.74 -6.74 -10.01
N LEU A 85 7.07 -6.20 -8.84
CA LEU A 85 6.85 -4.79 -8.52
C LEU A 85 8.13 -4.00 -8.79
N THR A 86 8.02 -2.89 -9.51
CA THR A 86 9.16 -2.00 -9.72
C THR A 86 9.53 -1.26 -8.44
N GLN A 87 10.82 -1.04 -8.24
CA GLN A 87 11.31 -0.12 -7.22
C GLN A 87 11.13 1.30 -7.78
N GLY A 88 10.31 2.10 -7.16
CA GLY A 88 10.08 3.47 -7.61
C GLY A 88 8.75 4.03 -7.12
N THR A 89 8.52 5.28 -7.39
CA THR A 89 7.25 5.96 -7.06
C THR A 89 6.73 6.64 -8.32
N PRO A 90 5.58 6.21 -8.85
CA PRO A 90 4.74 5.12 -8.35
C PRO A 90 5.31 3.73 -8.65
N LYS A 91 5.02 2.75 -7.79
CA LYS A 91 5.30 1.34 -8.07
C LYS A 91 4.46 0.89 -9.25
N ARG A 92 5.04 0.04 -10.12
CA ARG A 92 4.33 -0.55 -11.25
C ARG A 92 4.39 -2.07 -11.16
N VAL A 93 3.35 -2.75 -11.62
CA VAL A 93 3.31 -4.20 -11.72
C VAL A 93 3.72 -4.61 -13.13
N LYS A 94 4.56 -5.64 -13.22
CA LYS A 94 4.92 -6.28 -14.48
C LYS A 94 4.66 -7.78 -14.38
N PHE A 95 4.11 -8.38 -15.43
CA PHE A 95 4.05 -9.83 -15.58
C PHE A 95 5.38 -10.31 -16.16
N VAL A 96 6.08 -11.20 -15.45
CA VAL A 96 7.47 -11.57 -15.78
C VAL A 96 7.55 -12.43 -17.05
N ARG A 97 6.52 -13.25 -17.32
CA ARG A 97 6.49 -14.21 -18.43
C ARG A 97 5.86 -13.68 -19.71
N GLY A 98 5.27 -12.49 -19.68
CA GLY A 98 4.64 -11.87 -20.83
C GLY A 98 5.54 -10.88 -21.54
N ASN A 99 5.40 -10.80 -22.87
CA ASN A 99 6.04 -9.74 -23.68
C ASN A 99 5.29 -8.39 -23.58
N ASP A 100 4.25 -8.31 -22.73
CA ASP A 100 3.45 -7.11 -22.61
C ASP A 100 4.25 -5.97 -21.97
N GLU A 101 4.40 -4.90 -22.71
CA GLU A 101 5.00 -3.63 -22.24
C GLU A 101 4.09 -2.91 -21.21
N LEU A 102 2.84 -3.34 -21.05
CA LEU A 102 1.90 -2.78 -20.10
C LEU A 102 2.41 -2.99 -18.67
N ARG A 103 2.83 -1.88 -18.06
CA ARG A 103 3.25 -1.81 -16.65
C ARG A 103 2.33 -0.86 -15.91
N PRO A 104 1.08 -1.29 -15.60
CA PRO A 104 0.16 -0.42 -14.91
C PRO A 104 0.72 0.01 -13.56
N GLN A 105 0.30 1.18 -13.11
CA GLN A 105 0.59 1.62 -11.77
C GLN A 105 -0.02 0.64 -10.77
N ALA A 106 0.78 0.20 -9.80
CA ALA A 106 0.32 -0.66 -8.73
C ALA A 106 -0.57 0.15 -7.76
N TYR A 107 -1.77 -0.36 -7.49
CA TYR A 107 -2.69 0.16 -6.49
C TYR A 107 -3.40 -1.00 -5.78
N ASP A 108 -3.98 -0.73 -4.64
CA ASP A 108 -4.73 -1.73 -3.88
C ASP A 108 -6.04 -2.08 -4.59
N GLY A 109 -6.20 -3.36 -4.95
CA GLY A 109 -7.31 -3.84 -5.77
C GLY A 109 -6.99 -3.95 -7.28
N LEU A 110 -5.78 -3.63 -7.76
CA LEU A 110 -5.38 -3.95 -9.13
C LEU A 110 -5.50 -5.46 -9.35
N MET A 111 -6.17 -5.85 -10.44
CA MET A 111 -6.37 -7.25 -10.79
C MET A 111 -5.65 -7.63 -12.07
N ALA A 112 -5.15 -8.87 -12.12
CA ALA A 112 -4.56 -9.47 -13.31
C ALA A 112 -5.04 -10.91 -13.48
N ASN A 113 -5.17 -11.35 -14.74
CA ASN A 113 -5.41 -12.75 -15.06
C ASN A 113 -4.09 -13.52 -14.99
N LEU A 114 -4.03 -14.58 -14.19
CA LEU A 114 -2.82 -15.38 -13.96
C LEU A 114 -2.39 -16.20 -15.17
N THR A 115 -3.33 -16.55 -16.07
CA THR A 115 -3.02 -17.32 -17.28
C THR A 115 -2.45 -16.44 -18.39
N THR A 116 -3.10 -15.30 -18.63
CA THR A 116 -2.76 -14.42 -19.77
C THR A 116 -1.79 -13.31 -19.40
N GLY A 117 -1.66 -13.00 -18.10
CA GLY A 117 -0.92 -11.85 -17.58
C GLY A 117 -1.58 -10.50 -17.83
N LYS A 118 -2.76 -10.49 -18.48
CA LYS A 118 -3.48 -9.24 -18.77
C LYS A 118 -4.05 -8.63 -17.50
N PHE A 119 -3.87 -7.32 -17.34
CA PHE A 119 -4.48 -6.57 -16.26
C PHE A 119 -5.96 -6.28 -16.58
N ILE A 120 -6.84 -6.51 -15.61
CA ILE A 120 -8.30 -6.46 -15.80
C ILE A 120 -8.80 -5.03 -15.59
N ASN A 121 -8.31 -4.36 -14.56
CA ASN A 121 -8.72 -3.02 -14.17
C ASN A 121 -7.53 -2.05 -14.03
N PRO A 122 -6.63 -1.96 -15.05
CA PRO A 122 -5.52 -1.03 -14.98
C PRO A 122 -6.06 0.39 -14.91
N LEU A 123 -5.52 1.18 -13.98
CA LEU A 123 -5.80 2.61 -14.01
C LEU A 123 -5.25 3.18 -15.33
N PRO A 124 -6.02 4.02 -16.02
CA PRO A 124 -5.53 4.71 -17.20
C PRO A 124 -4.26 5.49 -16.83
N ASP A 125 -3.38 5.71 -17.81
CA ASP A 125 -2.18 6.52 -17.56
C ASP A 125 -2.65 7.94 -17.23
N LEU A 126 -2.58 8.27 -15.94
CA LEU A 126 -3.18 9.49 -15.38
C LEU A 126 -2.42 10.76 -15.78
N LYS A 127 -1.31 10.64 -16.54
CA LYS A 127 -0.51 11.80 -16.95
C LYS A 127 -1.29 12.76 -17.84
N ASP A 128 -2.16 12.25 -18.70
CA ASP A 128 -2.87 13.05 -19.72
C ASP A 128 -4.20 13.63 -19.22
N ARG A 129 -4.62 13.28 -17.99
CA ARG A 129 -5.92 13.65 -17.43
C ARG A 129 -5.85 14.53 -16.18
N VAL A 130 -4.73 15.18 -15.97
CA VAL A 130 -4.53 16.01 -14.78
C VAL A 130 -5.22 17.36 -14.97
N ASP A 131 -6.21 17.65 -14.14
CA ASP A 131 -6.74 19.01 -13.98
C ASP A 131 -5.67 19.88 -13.31
N LYS A 132 -5.05 20.77 -14.10
CA LYS A 132 -3.97 21.65 -13.61
C LYS A 132 -4.43 22.60 -12.51
N LYS A 133 -5.71 23.03 -12.53
CA LYS A 133 -6.26 23.91 -11.48
C LYS A 133 -6.39 23.14 -10.15
N GLN A 134 -6.99 21.96 -10.19
CA GLN A 134 -7.11 21.11 -9.01
C GLN A 134 -5.75 20.64 -8.51
N GLN A 135 -4.80 20.38 -9.39
CA GLN A 135 -3.42 20.07 -9.02
C GLN A 135 -2.76 21.23 -8.26
N ALA A 136 -2.95 22.46 -8.71
CA ALA A 136 -2.40 23.64 -8.02
C ALA A 136 -3.03 23.81 -6.61
N VAL A 137 -4.35 23.59 -6.50
CA VAL A 137 -5.05 23.58 -5.21
C VAL A 137 -4.50 22.50 -4.29
N TRP A 138 -4.33 21.29 -4.79
CA TRP A 138 -3.71 20.19 -4.04
C TRP A 138 -2.33 20.53 -3.53
N LEU A 139 -1.45 21.03 -4.40
CA LEU A 139 -0.08 21.37 -4.05
C LEU A 139 -0.02 22.46 -2.96
N LYS A 140 -0.91 23.47 -3.04
CA LYS A 140 -1.03 24.50 -2.01
C LYS A 140 -1.46 23.88 -0.69
N LYS A 141 -2.61 23.18 -0.64
CA LYS A 141 -3.15 22.57 0.57
C LYS A 141 -2.17 21.60 1.24
N ARG A 142 -1.49 20.77 0.44
CA ARG A 142 -0.42 19.88 0.91
C ARG A 142 0.72 20.65 1.54
N ARG A 143 1.18 21.73 0.90
CA ARG A 143 2.27 22.58 1.42
C ARG A 143 1.87 23.22 2.75
N ASP A 144 0.67 23.79 2.82
CA ASP A 144 0.16 24.45 4.03
C ASP A 144 0.05 23.45 5.20
N PHE A 145 -0.43 22.24 4.93
CA PHE A 145 -0.46 21.16 5.91
C PHE A 145 0.93 20.77 6.41
N LEU A 146 1.86 20.47 5.50
CA LEU A 146 3.21 20.06 5.87
C LEU A 146 3.98 21.19 6.57
N THR A 147 3.73 22.46 6.21
CA THR A 147 4.30 23.62 6.91
C THR A 147 3.78 23.69 8.34
N HIS A 148 2.48 23.48 8.57
CA HIS A 148 1.89 23.43 9.89
C HIS A 148 2.53 22.34 10.76
N VAL A 149 2.58 21.09 10.27
CA VAL A 149 3.22 19.97 11.00
C VAL A 149 4.69 20.27 11.30
N LYS A 150 5.42 20.86 10.34
CA LYS A 150 6.83 21.23 10.52
C LYS A 150 7.00 22.31 11.61
N THR A 151 6.07 23.24 11.68
CA THR A 151 6.07 24.28 12.72
C THR A 151 5.87 23.66 14.10
N LEU A 152 4.84 22.80 14.25
CA LEU A 152 4.60 22.08 15.50
C LEU A 152 5.81 21.24 15.94
N ALA A 153 6.45 20.56 14.98
CA ALA A 153 7.65 19.79 15.23
C ALA A 153 8.83 20.67 15.72
N ARG A 154 9.00 21.87 15.16
CA ARG A 154 10.08 22.80 15.52
C ARG A 154 9.90 23.44 16.89
N ILE A 155 8.66 23.74 17.28
CA ILE A 155 8.38 24.35 18.60
C ILE A 155 8.25 23.31 19.72
N GLY A 156 8.51 22.02 19.43
CA GLY A 156 8.45 20.95 20.43
C GLY A 156 7.03 20.48 20.77
N ALA A 157 5.98 20.95 20.05
CA ALA A 157 4.61 20.53 20.31
C ALA A 157 4.33 19.04 19.97
N LEU A 158 5.24 18.41 19.20
CA LEU A 158 5.18 16.99 18.83
C LEU A 158 6.34 16.19 19.44
N ASP A 159 7.09 16.76 20.37
CA ASP A 159 8.24 16.08 20.98
C ASP A 159 7.82 15.02 21.99
N THR A 160 8.71 14.03 22.17
CA THR A 160 8.52 12.92 23.14
C THR A 160 7.24 12.11 22.94
N TYR A 161 6.69 12.11 21.72
CA TYR A 161 5.48 11.37 21.42
C TYR A 161 5.75 9.86 21.52
N ARG A 162 5.00 9.18 22.39
CA ARG A 162 5.01 7.73 22.59
C ARG A 162 3.62 7.18 22.39
N LEU A 163 3.55 6.04 21.71
CA LEU A 163 2.31 5.27 21.60
C LEU A 163 2.36 4.13 22.61
N ASP A 164 1.56 4.24 23.65
CA ASP A 164 1.41 3.18 24.66
C ASP A 164 0.43 2.09 24.20
N ILE A 165 -0.28 2.32 23.12
CA ILE A 165 -1.28 1.42 22.55
C ILE A 165 -0.78 0.96 21.18
N ASN A 166 -0.94 -0.34 20.88
CA ASN A 166 -0.69 -0.87 19.53
C ASN A 166 -1.93 -0.66 18.64
N PRO A 167 -2.06 0.49 17.95
CA PRO A 167 -3.19 0.71 17.08
C PRO A 167 -3.07 -0.23 15.89
N ALA A 168 -4.14 -0.92 15.58
CA ALA A 168 -4.23 -1.65 14.32
C ALA A 168 -4.02 -0.64 13.19
N ARG A 169 -2.89 -0.76 12.47
CA ARG A 169 -2.59 0.12 11.34
C ARG A 169 -3.61 -0.14 10.25
N ASN A 170 -4.45 0.83 10.01
CA ASN A 170 -5.42 0.80 8.93
C ASN A 170 -5.04 1.88 7.91
N PRO A 171 -4.47 1.51 6.73
CA PRO A 171 -4.09 2.47 5.69
C PRO A 171 -5.26 3.33 5.22
N GLN A 172 -6.47 2.77 5.19
CA GLN A 172 -7.67 3.51 4.81
C GLN A 172 -7.98 4.61 5.82
N ARG A 173 -7.91 4.29 7.11
CA ARG A 173 -8.09 5.28 8.18
C ARG A 173 -7.04 6.40 8.10
N THR A 174 -5.79 6.06 7.82
CA THR A 174 -4.72 7.06 7.61
C THR A 174 -5.04 7.98 6.44
N LEU A 175 -5.51 7.41 5.32
CA LEU A 175 -5.93 8.17 4.15
C LEU A 175 -7.09 9.12 4.48
N ASP A 176 -8.10 8.66 5.25
CA ASP A 176 -9.26 9.47 5.63
C ASP A 176 -8.85 10.64 6.52
N ILE A 177 -8.01 10.40 7.52
CA ILE A 177 -7.48 11.45 8.39
C ILE A 177 -6.68 12.48 7.59
N LEU A 178 -5.75 12.02 6.72
CA LEU A 178 -4.98 12.90 5.86
C LEU A 178 -5.86 13.72 4.93
N TYR A 179 -6.91 13.12 4.38
CA TYR A 179 -7.87 13.84 3.54
C TYR A 179 -8.57 14.95 4.30
N HIS A 180 -9.09 14.69 5.51
CA HIS A 180 -9.73 15.70 6.36
C HIS A 180 -8.75 16.82 6.74
N MET A 181 -7.53 16.49 7.08
CA MET A 181 -6.52 17.49 7.45
C MET A 181 -6.03 18.33 6.26
N ILE A 182 -5.78 17.72 5.12
CA ILE A 182 -5.24 18.42 3.95
C ILE A 182 -6.35 19.13 3.18
N HIS A 183 -7.44 18.45 2.86
CA HIS A 183 -8.54 19.01 2.08
C HIS A 183 -9.45 19.89 2.95
N GLY A 184 -9.88 19.38 4.09
CA GLY A 184 -10.78 20.08 5.01
C GLY A 184 -10.11 21.17 5.86
N GLY A 185 -8.78 21.18 5.91
CA GLY A 185 -8.05 22.19 6.72
C GLY A 185 -8.13 21.96 8.23
N VAL A 186 -8.57 20.78 8.67
CA VAL A 186 -8.68 20.45 10.10
C VAL A 186 -7.28 20.44 10.73
N ARG A 187 -7.13 21.12 11.89
CA ARG A 187 -5.83 21.32 12.56
C ARG A 187 -5.90 21.15 14.08
N ASP A 188 -6.99 20.56 14.59
CA ASP A 188 -7.14 20.32 16.01
C ASP A 188 -6.20 19.23 16.53
N ALA A 189 -5.92 19.27 17.84
CA ALA A 189 -4.99 18.35 18.48
C ALA A 189 -5.47 16.89 18.39
N VAL A 190 -6.78 16.65 18.53
CA VAL A 190 -7.35 15.28 18.51
C VAL A 190 -7.13 14.62 17.15
N THR A 191 -7.40 15.35 16.06
CA THR A 191 -7.17 14.82 14.70
C THR A 191 -5.67 14.63 14.42
N MET A 192 -4.80 15.51 14.96
CA MET A 192 -3.36 15.34 14.86
C MET A 192 -2.90 14.07 15.60
N ASP A 193 -3.38 13.84 16.81
CA ASP A 193 -3.07 12.62 17.57
C ASP A 193 -3.52 11.37 16.82
N LEU A 194 -4.74 11.35 16.28
CA LEU A 194 -5.22 10.24 15.45
C LEU A 194 -4.32 9.99 14.23
N LEU A 195 -3.82 11.03 13.58
CA LEU A 195 -2.84 10.90 12.51
C LEU A 195 -1.55 10.28 13.01
N LEU A 196 -1.00 10.78 14.12
CA LEU A 196 0.24 10.27 14.69
C LEU A 196 0.11 8.81 15.10
N TYR A 197 -1.02 8.42 15.72
CA TYR A 197 -1.33 7.01 16.01
C TYR A 197 -1.33 6.12 14.77
N SER A 198 -1.73 6.65 13.62
CA SER A 198 -1.80 5.87 12.38
C SER A 198 -0.47 5.76 11.63
N VAL A 199 0.46 6.69 11.83
CA VAL A 199 1.73 6.77 11.05
C VAL A 199 2.98 6.44 11.87
N LEU A 200 2.94 6.57 13.19
CA LEU A 200 4.08 6.24 14.05
C LEU A 200 4.16 4.74 14.36
N PRO A 201 5.36 4.19 14.59
CA PRO A 201 5.48 2.80 14.99
C PRO A 201 4.89 2.59 16.39
N PRO A 202 4.11 1.53 16.62
CA PRO A 202 3.49 1.24 17.92
C PRO A 202 4.52 0.90 19.01
N TRP A 203 5.68 0.41 18.59
CA TRP A 203 6.79 0.03 19.46
C TRP A 203 8.07 0.69 18.95
N GLY A 204 8.74 1.42 19.81
CA GLY A 204 9.98 2.06 19.42
C GLY A 204 10.42 3.15 20.38
N PRO A 205 11.60 3.74 20.14
CA PRO A 205 12.06 4.88 20.91
C PRO A 205 11.08 6.04 20.72
N SER A 206 11.05 6.94 21.71
CA SER A 206 10.32 8.20 21.58
C SER A 206 10.85 8.98 20.38
N LEU A 207 9.95 9.35 19.48
CA LEU A 207 10.28 10.21 18.34
C LEU A 207 10.13 11.67 18.76
N ARG A 208 10.94 12.53 18.16
CA ARG A 208 10.97 13.98 18.48
C ARG A 208 10.87 14.80 17.21
N GLY A 209 10.21 15.91 17.31
CA GLY A 209 10.18 17.00 16.36
C GLY A 209 10.28 16.58 14.89
N MET A 210 11.44 16.76 14.29
CA MET A 210 11.66 16.52 12.86
C MET A 210 11.58 15.04 12.45
N GLU A 211 11.75 14.07 13.36
CA GLU A 211 11.55 12.65 13.06
C GLU A 211 10.06 12.36 12.88
N ILE A 212 9.21 12.94 13.74
CA ILE A 212 7.74 12.86 13.62
C ILE A 212 7.29 13.51 12.31
N TYR A 213 7.81 14.71 12.00
CA TYR A 213 7.55 15.36 10.71
C TYR A 213 7.88 14.44 9.52
N GLY A 214 9.05 13.80 9.54
CA GLY A 214 9.47 12.87 8.48
C GLY A 214 8.50 11.69 8.29
N LYS A 215 7.93 11.15 9.39
CA LYS A 215 6.90 10.09 9.29
C LYS A 215 5.61 10.58 8.67
N VAL A 216 5.12 11.77 9.07
CA VAL A 216 3.93 12.39 8.49
C VAL A 216 4.15 12.72 7.01
N GLU A 217 5.29 13.33 6.65
CA GLU A 217 5.63 13.61 5.26
C GLU A 217 5.69 12.33 4.41
N GLY A 218 6.27 11.26 4.96
CA GLY A 218 6.29 9.94 4.34
C GLY A 218 4.88 9.40 4.09
N ALA A 219 3.99 9.51 5.07
CA ALA A 219 2.60 9.10 4.93
C ALA A 219 1.88 9.89 3.82
N VAL A 220 2.05 11.22 3.76
CA VAL A 220 1.50 12.06 2.69
C VAL A 220 2.02 11.65 1.30
N LYS A 221 3.30 11.31 1.18
CA LYS A 221 3.89 10.80 -0.08
C LYS A 221 3.25 9.47 -0.48
N ASN A 222 3.15 8.54 0.47
CA ASN A 222 2.62 7.20 0.24
C ASN A 222 1.14 7.20 -0.20
N HIS A 223 0.34 8.11 0.36
CA HIS A 223 -1.07 8.27 0.02
C HIS A 223 -1.34 9.31 -1.08
N SER A 224 -0.29 9.89 -1.69
CA SER A 224 -0.42 11.04 -2.60
C SER A 224 -1.36 10.78 -3.77
N LEU A 225 -1.34 9.59 -4.37
CA LEU A 225 -2.22 9.26 -5.49
C LEU A 225 -3.69 9.24 -5.04
N ALA A 226 -4.01 8.48 -3.99
CA ALA A 226 -5.37 8.37 -3.47
C ALA A 226 -5.93 9.71 -3.01
N LEU A 227 -5.10 10.55 -2.37
CA LEU A 227 -5.49 11.91 -1.97
C LEU A 227 -5.80 12.78 -3.18
N ARG A 228 -4.99 12.71 -4.24
CA ARG A 228 -5.19 13.47 -5.48
C ARG A 228 -6.45 13.02 -6.21
N MET A 229 -6.74 11.72 -6.25
CA MET A 229 -7.98 11.19 -6.81
C MET A 229 -9.20 11.72 -6.05
N ARG A 230 -9.21 11.61 -4.71
CA ARG A 230 -10.32 12.13 -3.88
C ARG A 230 -10.52 13.65 -3.98
N MET A 231 -9.48 14.38 -4.33
CA MET A 231 -9.55 15.83 -4.54
C MET A 231 -9.88 16.22 -5.98
N GLY A 232 -10.20 15.26 -6.85
CA GLY A 232 -10.53 15.53 -8.23
C GLY A 232 -9.38 16.11 -9.07
N VAL A 233 -8.12 15.78 -8.69
CA VAL A 233 -6.95 16.22 -9.49
C VAL A 233 -6.89 15.49 -10.82
N PHE A 234 -7.56 14.34 -10.92
CA PHE A 234 -7.68 13.58 -12.15
C PHE A 234 -9.13 13.65 -12.64
N SER A 235 -9.33 14.05 -13.89
CA SER A 235 -10.66 13.98 -14.50
C SER A 235 -11.08 12.51 -14.60
N GLU A 236 -12.32 12.23 -14.22
CA GLU A 236 -12.95 10.95 -14.55
C GLU A 236 -13.01 10.85 -16.07
N GLY A 237 -12.41 9.81 -16.65
CA GLY A 237 -12.57 9.56 -18.06
C GLY A 237 -13.99 9.18 -18.33
N GLU A 238 -14.62 9.82 -19.29
CA GLU A 238 -15.82 9.28 -19.92
C GLU A 238 -15.51 7.82 -20.30
N GLN A 239 -16.26 6.90 -19.71
CA GLN A 239 -16.20 5.47 -20.01
C GLN A 239 -16.88 5.19 -21.36
#